data_f1881299e5fa9f7175d918cfb047c556
#
_entry.id   f1881299e5fa9f7175d918cfb047c556
#
_cell.length_a   1.000
_cell.length_b   1.000
_cell.length_c   1.000
_cell.angle_alpha   90.00
_cell.angle_beta   90.00
_cell.angle_gamma   90.00
#
_symmetry.space_group_name_H-M   'P 1'
#
loop_
_entity.id
_entity.type
_entity.pdbx_description
1 polymer ?
#
loop_
_entity_poly.entity_id
_entity_poly.type
_entity_poly.pdbx_seq_one_letter_code
_entity_poly.pdbx_strand_id
1 'polypeptide(L)'
;MIRLTEVAKEYPRSGVALSHVSFQVRKGEFVFLTGPSGSGKTTILKLLYMDDRPTKGEVWINGVSSNTASGRDITLLRRRIGIVFQDFRLLEDRSAEANVRFALEVTGAPKANIRPKVARVLTQVGLASKALNFPRELSGGEQQRVAIARALVNDPFVLIADEPTGNLDERATRSVFQLLRDINAAGTAVIMATHDLDLVRRSNYRTIELNHGRIVFDSAESPASARPFDEPFDVEITPTSRETL
;
A
#
# COMPACT_ATOMS: atom_id res chain seq x y z
N MET A 1 -10.12 9.21 9.38
CA MET A 1 -8.66 9.23 9.49
C MET A 1 -8.02 9.82 8.23
N ILE A 2 -8.36 9.33 7.05
CA ILE A 2 -7.96 9.88 5.74
C ILE A 2 -9.22 10.24 4.98
N ARG A 3 -9.24 11.40 4.30
CA ARG A 3 -10.35 11.83 3.45
C ARG A 3 -9.81 12.62 2.25
N LEU A 4 -10.26 12.24 1.08
CA LEU A 4 -10.11 13.00 -0.15
C LEU A 4 -11.47 13.60 -0.51
N THR A 5 -11.52 14.88 -0.87
CA THR A 5 -12.75 15.59 -1.24
C THR A 5 -12.53 16.32 -2.54
N GLU A 6 -13.25 15.91 -3.59
CA GLU A 6 -13.22 16.50 -4.93
C GLU A 6 -11.79 16.72 -5.47
N VAL A 7 -10.90 15.76 -5.20
CA VAL A 7 -9.49 15.87 -5.54
C VAL A 7 -9.28 15.76 -7.05
N ALA A 8 -8.63 16.78 -7.61
CA ALA A 8 -8.07 16.74 -8.95
C ALA A 8 -6.56 16.96 -8.90
N LYS A 9 -5.84 16.29 -9.78
CA LYS A 9 -4.38 16.47 -9.97
C LYS A 9 -4.04 16.55 -11.43
N GLU A 10 -3.39 17.62 -11.79
CA GLU A 10 -2.87 17.87 -13.13
C GLU A 10 -1.36 18.10 -13.06
N TYR A 11 -0.63 17.48 -13.96
CA TYR A 11 0.81 17.67 -14.12
C TYR A 11 1.08 18.46 -15.40
N PRO A 12 1.97 19.46 -15.37
CA PRO A 12 2.22 20.33 -16.52
C PRO A 12 2.61 19.61 -17.82
N ARG A 13 3.26 18.43 -17.70
CA ARG A 13 3.77 17.67 -18.85
C ARG A 13 2.88 16.48 -19.26
N SER A 14 2.22 15.84 -18.32
CA SER A 14 1.47 14.59 -18.53
C SER A 14 -0.05 14.77 -18.45
N GLY A 15 -0.54 15.99 -18.19
CA GLY A 15 -1.97 16.30 -18.14
C GLY A 15 -2.67 15.83 -16.87
N VAL A 16 -3.96 15.56 -16.98
CA VAL A 16 -4.84 15.23 -15.85
C VAL A 16 -4.55 13.79 -15.38
N ALA A 17 -4.08 13.65 -14.15
CA ALA A 17 -3.84 12.36 -13.50
C ALA A 17 -5.01 11.92 -12.61
N LEU A 18 -5.73 12.87 -11.98
CA LEU A 18 -6.91 12.61 -11.16
C LEU A 18 -7.99 13.65 -11.43
N SER A 19 -9.27 13.23 -11.41
CA SER A 19 -10.43 14.08 -11.66
C SER A 19 -11.57 13.70 -10.72
N HIS A 20 -11.97 14.63 -9.83
CA HIS A 20 -13.10 14.49 -8.90
C HIS A 20 -13.05 13.23 -8.02
N VAL A 21 -11.87 12.93 -7.46
CA VAL A 21 -11.68 11.75 -6.60
C VAL A 21 -12.11 12.09 -5.17
N SER A 22 -13.11 11.38 -4.66
CA SER A 22 -13.60 11.54 -3.28
C SER A 22 -13.76 10.16 -2.63
N PHE A 23 -13.10 9.93 -1.51
CA PHE A 23 -13.28 8.75 -0.66
C PHE A 23 -12.72 8.98 0.74
N GLN A 24 -13.04 8.08 1.66
CA GLN A 24 -12.53 8.11 3.03
C GLN A 24 -11.93 6.76 3.39
N VAL A 25 -10.90 6.76 4.24
CA VAL A 25 -10.36 5.55 4.87
C VAL A 25 -10.45 5.71 6.38
N ARG A 26 -11.06 4.73 7.04
CA ARG A 26 -11.25 4.69 8.49
C ARG A 26 -9.99 4.17 9.18
N LYS A 27 -9.92 4.37 10.49
CA LYS A 27 -8.84 3.79 11.31
C LYS A 27 -8.95 2.25 11.30
N GLY A 28 -7.82 1.58 11.08
CA GLY A 28 -7.77 0.11 11.03
C GLY A 28 -8.43 -0.51 9.79
N GLU A 29 -8.84 0.28 8.79
CA GLU A 29 -9.42 -0.23 7.55
C GLU A 29 -8.32 -0.75 6.61
N PHE A 30 -8.60 -1.87 5.93
CA PHE A 30 -7.81 -2.34 4.80
C PHE A 30 -8.52 -1.97 3.50
N VAL A 31 -7.82 -1.25 2.60
CA VAL A 31 -8.38 -0.78 1.33
C VAL A 31 -7.44 -1.15 0.19
N PHE A 32 -7.96 -1.79 -0.83
CA PHE A 32 -7.28 -1.94 -2.11
C PHE A 32 -7.55 -0.74 -3.01
N LEU A 33 -6.50 -0.25 -3.67
CA LEU A 33 -6.59 0.63 -4.83
C LEU A 33 -6.24 -0.18 -6.06
N THR A 34 -7.22 -0.42 -6.93
CA THR A 34 -7.05 -1.22 -8.16
C THR A 34 -7.21 -0.36 -9.41
N GLY A 35 -6.94 -0.94 -10.56
CA GLY A 35 -7.08 -0.30 -11.87
C GLY A 35 -5.85 -0.50 -12.76
N PRO A 36 -5.97 -0.24 -14.06
CA PRO A 36 -4.89 -0.42 -15.04
C PRO A 36 -3.69 0.49 -14.74
N SER A 37 -2.56 0.21 -15.40
CA SER A 37 -1.40 1.10 -15.34
C SER A 37 -1.79 2.51 -15.83
N GLY A 38 -1.30 3.53 -15.16
CA GLY A 38 -1.64 4.93 -15.46
C GLY A 38 -3.03 5.38 -14.99
N SER A 39 -3.82 4.57 -14.27
CA SER A 39 -5.14 4.97 -13.77
C SER A 39 -5.13 6.04 -12.66
N GLY A 40 -3.96 6.36 -12.09
CA GLY A 40 -3.83 7.36 -11.03
C GLY A 40 -3.51 6.80 -9.63
N LYS A 41 -3.35 5.47 -9.45
CA LYS A 41 -3.07 4.84 -8.14
C LYS A 41 -1.86 5.47 -7.45
N THR A 42 -0.70 5.48 -8.10
CA THR A 42 0.53 6.07 -7.54
C THR A 42 0.38 7.57 -7.26
N THR A 43 -0.41 8.30 -8.05
CA THR A 43 -0.73 9.72 -7.77
C THR A 43 -1.52 9.84 -6.48
N ILE A 44 -2.55 9.02 -6.26
CA ILE A 44 -3.28 8.99 -4.98
C ILE A 44 -2.30 8.70 -3.83
N LEU A 45 -1.47 7.66 -3.95
CA LEU A 45 -0.51 7.34 -2.89
C LEU A 45 0.40 8.52 -2.58
N LYS A 46 0.95 9.22 -3.59
CA LYS A 46 1.77 10.42 -3.39
C LYS A 46 1.04 11.54 -2.64
N LEU A 47 -0.24 11.74 -2.94
CA LEU A 47 -1.07 12.70 -2.20
C LEU A 47 -1.28 12.25 -0.75
N LEU A 48 -1.43 10.94 -0.48
CA LEU A 48 -1.65 10.41 0.86
C LEU A 48 -0.44 10.56 1.79
N TYR A 49 0.79 10.55 1.29
CA TYR A 49 1.96 10.87 2.12
C TYR A 49 2.50 12.29 1.87
N MET A 50 1.66 13.15 1.25
CA MET A 50 1.96 14.58 1.02
C MET A 50 3.25 14.82 0.23
N ASP A 51 3.67 13.87 -0.64
CA ASP A 51 4.80 14.06 -1.57
C ASP A 51 4.42 15.05 -2.69
N ASP A 52 3.13 15.11 -2.96
CA ASP A 52 2.53 16.05 -3.89
C ASP A 52 1.28 16.69 -3.27
N ARG A 53 0.80 17.76 -3.86
CA ARG A 53 -0.45 18.42 -3.46
C ARG A 53 -1.49 18.32 -4.57
N PRO A 54 -2.78 18.23 -4.24
CA PRO A 54 -3.84 18.28 -5.25
C PRO A 54 -3.82 19.65 -5.96
N THR A 55 -4.24 19.67 -7.22
CA THR A 55 -4.45 20.91 -7.98
C THR A 55 -5.77 21.56 -7.58
N LYS A 56 -6.80 20.72 -7.27
CA LYS A 56 -8.10 21.14 -6.73
C LYS A 56 -8.56 20.12 -5.68
N GLY A 57 -9.50 20.56 -4.84
CA GLY A 57 -9.99 19.73 -3.75
C GLY A 57 -9.06 19.70 -2.55
N GLU A 58 -9.25 18.75 -1.68
CA GLU A 58 -8.51 18.63 -0.42
C GLU A 58 -8.22 17.20 -0.05
N VAL A 59 -6.99 16.97 0.43
CA VAL A 59 -6.59 15.72 1.09
C VAL A 59 -6.38 16.00 2.57
N TRP A 60 -7.11 15.28 3.41
CA TRP A 60 -7.06 15.43 4.87
C TRP A 60 -6.59 14.13 5.52
N ILE A 61 -5.51 14.19 6.30
CA ILE A 61 -4.85 13.01 6.87
C ILE A 61 -4.55 13.26 8.34
N ASN A 62 -5.25 12.56 9.21
CA ASN A 62 -5.04 12.54 10.65
C ASN A 62 -4.86 13.95 11.28
N GLY A 63 -5.72 14.91 10.89
CA GLY A 63 -5.70 16.29 11.39
C GLY A 63 -4.91 17.26 10.51
N VAL A 64 -4.23 16.79 9.47
CA VAL A 64 -3.42 17.63 8.58
C VAL A 64 -4.11 17.77 7.22
N SER A 65 -4.35 19.00 6.79
CA SER A 65 -4.96 19.34 5.48
C SER A 65 -3.88 19.67 4.46
N SER A 66 -4.01 19.15 3.23
CA SER A 66 -3.11 19.46 2.12
C SER A 66 -3.08 20.96 1.78
N ASN A 67 -4.17 21.68 2.08
CA ASN A 67 -4.34 23.09 1.70
C ASN A 67 -3.63 24.04 2.69
N THR A 68 -3.53 23.65 3.97
CA THR A 68 -3.00 24.52 5.03
C THR A 68 -1.72 24.02 5.67
N ALA A 69 -1.32 22.75 5.42
CA ALA A 69 -0.15 22.13 6.05
C ALA A 69 1.14 22.87 5.72
N SER A 70 1.90 23.23 6.75
CA SER A 70 3.28 23.69 6.63
C SER A 70 4.24 22.54 6.35
N GLY A 71 5.46 22.86 5.91
CA GLY A 71 6.51 21.84 5.72
C GLY A 71 6.81 21.05 7.01
N ARG A 72 6.67 21.69 8.18
CA ARG A 72 6.84 21.04 9.49
C ARG A 72 5.71 20.04 9.75
N ASP A 73 4.46 20.40 9.48
CA ASP A 73 3.31 19.52 9.67
C ASP A 73 3.43 18.27 8.78
N ILE A 74 3.82 18.46 7.52
CA ILE A 74 4.07 17.36 6.57
C ILE A 74 5.19 16.45 7.07
N THR A 75 6.28 17.02 7.58
CA THR A 75 7.40 16.24 8.12
C THR A 75 6.96 15.40 9.32
N LEU A 76 6.19 15.96 10.24
CA LEU A 76 5.66 15.25 11.41
C LEU A 76 4.63 14.18 11.01
N LEU A 77 3.79 14.46 10.02
CA LEU A 77 2.84 13.51 9.48
C LEU A 77 3.55 12.30 8.86
N ARG A 78 4.54 12.53 7.99
CA ARG A 78 5.30 11.46 7.30
C ARG A 78 6.00 10.51 8.27
N ARG A 79 6.43 10.97 9.44
CA ARG A 79 7.02 10.11 10.49
C ARG A 79 6.03 9.06 11.03
N ARG A 80 4.74 9.29 10.84
CA ARG A 80 3.65 8.43 11.31
C ARG A 80 2.93 7.68 10.19
N ILE A 81 3.45 7.74 8.97
CA ILE A 81 3.00 6.98 7.80
C ILE A 81 4.08 5.98 7.44
N GLY A 82 3.75 4.71 7.33
CA GLY A 82 4.63 3.70 6.77
C GLY A 82 4.45 3.64 5.25
N ILE A 83 5.55 3.60 4.50
CA ILE A 83 5.51 3.48 3.04
C ILE A 83 6.32 2.26 2.62
N VAL A 84 5.71 1.41 1.79
CA VAL A 84 6.30 0.23 1.18
C VAL A 84 6.24 0.37 -0.32
N PHE A 85 7.40 0.27 -0.98
CA PHE A 85 7.54 0.39 -2.43
C PHE A 85 7.70 -0.98 -3.09
N GLN A 86 7.38 -1.07 -4.37
CA GLN A 86 7.53 -2.27 -5.18
C GLN A 86 9.00 -2.70 -5.32
N ASP A 87 9.92 -1.74 -5.41
CA ASP A 87 11.37 -1.93 -5.60
C ASP A 87 12.15 -1.99 -4.29
N PHE A 88 11.50 -2.30 -3.18
CA PHE A 88 12.01 -2.42 -1.81
C PHE A 88 12.74 -1.18 -1.27
N ARG A 89 13.54 -0.50 -2.07
CA ARG A 89 14.37 0.67 -1.72
C ARG A 89 15.21 0.45 -0.47
N LEU A 90 15.84 -0.69 -0.39
CA LEU A 90 16.76 -0.99 0.69
C LEU A 90 18.11 -0.31 0.45
N LEU A 91 18.80 0.03 1.54
CA LEU A 91 20.17 0.50 1.52
C LEU A 91 21.06 -0.75 1.36
N GLU A 92 21.67 -0.89 0.19
CA GLU A 92 22.42 -2.08 -0.21
C GLU A 92 23.71 -2.32 0.60
N ASP A 93 24.27 -1.24 1.15
CA ASP A 93 25.44 -1.22 2.00
C ASP A 93 25.14 -1.46 3.49
N ARG A 94 23.88 -1.77 3.83
CA ARG A 94 23.41 -1.95 5.21
C ARG A 94 22.69 -3.27 5.39
N SER A 95 22.91 -3.90 6.56
CA SER A 95 22.16 -5.09 6.96
C SER A 95 20.65 -4.82 7.13
N ALA A 96 19.84 -5.87 7.26
CA ALA A 96 18.41 -5.76 7.54
C ALA A 96 18.13 -4.92 8.80
N GLU A 97 18.85 -5.20 9.89
CA GLU A 97 18.75 -4.41 11.13
C GLU A 97 19.12 -2.94 10.91
N ALA A 98 20.20 -2.66 10.18
CA ALA A 98 20.67 -1.31 9.92
C ALA A 98 19.70 -0.52 8.99
N ASN A 99 19.04 -1.20 8.04
CA ASN A 99 17.97 -0.63 7.22
C ASN A 99 16.78 -0.17 8.09
N VAL A 100 16.35 -1.01 9.03
CA VAL A 100 15.23 -0.67 9.94
C VAL A 100 15.64 0.40 10.92
N ARG A 101 16.84 0.31 11.50
CA ARG A 101 17.41 1.29 12.44
C ARG A 101 17.45 2.69 11.83
N PHE A 102 17.85 2.79 10.58
CA PHE A 102 17.99 4.07 9.86
C PHE A 102 16.71 4.91 9.91
N ALA A 103 15.52 4.29 9.82
CA ALA A 103 14.24 5.01 9.90
C ALA A 103 14.04 5.68 11.28
N LEU A 104 14.51 5.05 12.35
CA LEU A 104 14.45 5.64 13.71
C LEU A 104 15.50 6.73 13.90
N GLU A 105 16.70 6.56 13.34
CA GLU A 105 17.78 7.54 13.42
C GLU A 105 17.38 8.86 12.72
N VAL A 106 16.83 8.76 11.49
CA VAL A 106 16.38 9.93 10.71
C VAL A 106 15.22 10.66 11.39
N THR A 107 14.36 9.93 12.10
CA THR A 107 13.23 10.54 12.82
C THR A 107 13.62 11.10 14.18
N GLY A 108 14.88 10.93 14.62
CA GLY A 108 15.39 11.44 15.89
C GLY A 108 14.90 10.65 17.11
N ALA A 109 14.65 9.34 16.94
CA ALA A 109 14.22 8.50 18.05
C ALA A 109 15.29 8.44 19.17
N PRO A 110 14.90 8.43 20.46
CA PRO A 110 15.85 8.28 21.57
C PRO A 110 16.69 7.01 21.42
N LYS A 111 18.00 7.11 21.58
CA LYS A 111 18.95 5.98 21.37
C LYS A 111 18.57 4.73 22.16
N ALA A 112 18.07 4.88 23.39
CA ALA A 112 17.60 3.77 24.23
C ALA A 112 16.45 2.97 23.60
N ASN A 113 15.61 3.59 22.77
CA ASN A 113 14.44 2.96 22.16
C ASN A 113 14.75 2.28 20.80
N ILE A 114 15.90 2.57 20.19
CA ILE A 114 16.20 2.09 18.83
C ILE A 114 16.32 0.57 18.81
N ARG A 115 17.23 0.00 19.61
CA ARG A 115 17.50 -1.45 19.61
C ARG A 115 16.25 -2.30 19.91
N PRO A 116 15.48 -2.02 20.98
CA PRO A 116 14.28 -2.82 21.28
C PRO A 116 13.21 -2.69 20.20
N LYS A 117 13.00 -1.50 19.59
CA LYS A 117 12.04 -1.34 18.51
C LYS A 117 12.44 -2.11 17.24
N VAL A 118 13.71 -2.05 16.86
CA VAL A 118 14.25 -2.79 15.71
C VAL A 118 14.10 -4.29 15.90
N ALA A 119 14.49 -4.82 17.07
CA ALA A 119 14.35 -6.25 17.37
C ALA A 119 12.87 -6.70 17.31
N ARG A 120 11.95 -5.89 17.88
CA ARG A 120 10.51 -6.15 17.86
C ARG A 120 9.98 -6.28 16.42
N VAL A 121 10.26 -5.31 15.56
CA VAL A 121 9.69 -5.33 14.19
C VAL A 121 10.34 -6.41 13.33
N LEU A 122 11.64 -6.71 13.50
CA LEU A 122 12.29 -7.84 12.81
C LEU A 122 11.70 -9.18 13.22
N THR A 123 11.36 -9.35 14.49
CA THR A 123 10.63 -10.54 14.97
C THR A 123 9.22 -10.59 14.36
N GLN A 124 8.50 -9.46 14.35
CA GLN A 124 7.14 -9.36 13.78
C GLN A 124 7.10 -9.76 12.30
N VAL A 125 8.13 -9.39 11.50
CA VAL A 125 8.20 -9.76 10.09
C VAL A 125 8.91 -11.11 9.84
N GLY A 126 9.28 -11.86 10.89
CA GLY A 126 9.92 -13.19 10.81
C GLY A 126 11.37 -13.16 10.33
N LEU A 127 12.12 -12.08 10.58
CA LEU A 127 13.51 -11.88 10.15
C LEU A 127 14.52 -11.72 11.28
N ALA A 128 14.17 -12.11 12.52
CA ALA A 128 15.07 -11.97 13.66
C ALA A 128 16.41 -12.69 13.46
N SER A 129 16.41 -13.90 12.87
CA SER A 129 17.63 -14.69 12.57
C SER A 129 18.44 -14.12 11.40
N LYS A 130 17.88 -13.22 10.60
CA LYS A 130 18.52 -12.61 9.42
C LYS A 130 18.81 -11.12 9.61
N ALA A 131 18.81 -10.64 10.85
CA ALA A 131 19.04 -9.24 11.17
C ALA A 131 20.35 -8.66 10.61
N LEU A 132 21.40 -9.49 10.57
CA LEU A 132 22.73 -9.10 10.10
C LEU A 132 22.96 -9.32 8.61
N ASN A 133 22.03 -9.99 7.90
CA ASN A 133 22.15 -10.21 6.45
C ASN A 133 21.97 -8.90 5.68
N PHE A 134 22.74 -8.77 4.60
CA PHE A 134 22.62 -7.66 3.63
C PHE A 134 21.54 -7.97 2.58
N PRO A 135 20.98 -6.96 1.88
CA PRO A 135 19.92 -7.18 0.88
C PRO A 135 20.27 -8.27 -0.14
N ARG A 136 21.49 -8.30 -0.66
CA ARG A 136 21.97 -9.31 -1.63
C ARG A 136 21.96 -10.76 -1.11
N GLU A 137 21.89 -10.95 0.21
CA GLU A 137 21.85 -12.26 0.87
C GLU A 137 20.41 -12.70 1.21
N LEU A 138 19.44 -11.87 0.87
CA LEU A 138 18.02 -12.06 1.15
C LEU A 138 17.24 -12.34 -0.14
N SER A 139 16.29 -13.27 -0.08
CA SER A 139 15.31 -13.44 -1.16
C SER A 139 14.44 -12.20 -1.35
N GLY A 140 13.79 -12.03 -2.51
CA GLY A 140 12.90 -10.90 -2.77
C GLY A 140 11.79 -10.74 -1.71
N GLY A 141 11.18 -11.84 -1.28
CA GLY A 141 10.19 -11.83 -0.21
C GLY A 141 10.76 -11.42 1.16
N GLU A 142 12.04 -11.74 1.44
CA GLU A 142 12.72 -11.30 2.66
C GLU A 142 13.10 -9.82 2.58
N GLN A 143 13.57 -9.35 1.43
CA GLN A 143 13.82 -7.93 1.20
C GLN A 143 12.55 -7.10 1.38
N GLN A 144 11.42 -7.57 0.86
CA GLN A 144 10.13 -6.92 1.05
C GLN A 144 9.72 -6.89 2.53
N ARG A 145 9.95 -7.97 3.28
CA ARG A 145 9.71 -7.97 4.73
C ARG A 145 10.62 -7.00 5.48
N VAL A 146 11.87 -6.79 5.06
CA VAL A 146 12.73 -5.73 5.62
C VAL A 146 12.16 -4.34 5.32
N ALA A 147 11.67 -4.09 4.09
CA ALA A 147 11.03 -2.83 3.72
C ALA A 147 9.77 -2.57 4.56
N ILE A 148 8.95 -3.60 4.80
CA ILE A 148 7.78 -3.53 5.69
C ILE A 148 8.22 -3.24 7.14
N ALA A 149 9.24 -3.92 7.66
CA ALA A 149 9.77 -3.68 9.01
C ALA A 149 10.24 -2.23 9.17
N ARG A 150 10.95 -1.69 8.17
CA ARG A 150 11.38 -0.28 8.13
C ARG A 150 10.20 0.67 8.16
N ALA A 151 9.12 0.36 7.46
CA ALA A 151 7.91 1.17 7.44
C ALA A 151 7.15 1.13 8.78
N LEU A 152 7.21 0.01 9.52
CA LEU A 152 6.49 -0.20 10.78
C LEU A 152 7.20 0.34 12.02
N VAL A 153 8.53 0.54 11.98
CA VAL A 153 9.34 0.78 13.19
C VAL A 153 9.00 2.07 13.95
N ASN A 154 8.37 3.04 13.25
CA ASN A 154 7.86 4.29 13.84
C ASN A 154 6.41 4.20 14.32
N ASP A 155 5.83 3.00 14.45
CA ASP A 155 4.45 2.77 14.89
C ASP A 155 3.44 3.61 14.07
N PRO A 156 3.37 3.44 12.73
CA PRO A 156 2.52 4.25 11.87
C PRO A 156 1.03 3.96 12.12
N PHE A 157 0.16 4.97 11.90
CA PHE A 157 -1.28 4.77 11.93
C PHE A 157 -1.84 4.21 10.61
N VAL A 158 -1.05 4.34 9.53
CA VAL A 158 -1.38 3.78 8.20
C VAL A 158 -0.13 3.28 7.52
N LEU A 159 -0.24 2.14 6.85
CA LEU A 159 0.74 1.58 5.94
C LEU A 159 0.23 1.76 4.50
N ILE A 160 1.00 2.47 3.69
CA ILE A 160 0.72 2.69 2.28
C ILE A 160 1.68 1.81 1.48
N ALA A 161 1.14 0.87 0.70
CA ALA A 161 1.93 -0.09 -0.07
C ALA A 161 1.63 0.07 -1.57
N ASP A 162 2.65 0.41 -2.34
CA ASP A 162 2.59 0.53 -3.80
C ASP A 162 3.11 -0.77 -4.42
N GLU A 163 2.21 -1.61 -4.90
CA GLU A 163 2.50 -2.91 -5.52
C GLU A 163 3.48 -3.81 -4.73
N PRO A 164 3.23 -4.04 -3.42
CA PRO A 164 4.20 -4.66 -2.53
C PRO A 164 4.52 -6.13 -2.87
N THR A 165 3.80 -6.73 -3.80
CA THR A 165 3.95 -8.13 -4.23
C THR A 165 4.33 -8.26 -5.70
N GLY A 166 4.45 -7.16 -6.44
CA GLY A 166 4.61 -7.16 -7.90
C GLY A 166 5.90 -7.81 -8.42
N ASN A 167 6.95 -7.89 -7.59
CA ASN A 167 8.24 -8.49 -7.93
C ASN A 167 8.50 -9.83 -7.21
N LEU A 168 7.44 -10.48 -6.69
CA LEU A 168 7.55 -11.67 -5.87
C LEU A 168 6.95 -12.90 -6.56
N ASP A 169 7.48 -14.08 -6.26
CA ASP A 169 6.83 -15.34 -6.60
C ASP A 169 5.53 -15.54 -5.79
N GLU A 170 4.72 -16.49 -6.19
CA GLU A 170 3.41 -16.75 -5.58
C GLU A 170 3.49 -17.07 -4.07
N ARG A 171 4.53 -17.81 -3.64
CA ARG A 171 4.74 -18.17 -2.24
C ARG A 171 5.10 -16.94 -1.40
N ALA A 172 6.02 -16.12 -1.89
CA ALA A 172 6.42 -14.88 -1.24
C ALA A 172 5.26 -13.88 -1.21
N THR A 173 4.49 -13.76 -2.31
CA THR A 173 3.26 -12.94 -2.41
C THR A 173 2.28 -13.30 -1.30
N ARG A 174 1.95 -14.60 -1.14
CA ARG A 174 1.05 -15.05 -0.06
C ARG A 174 1.59 -14.72 1.32
N SER A 175 2.90 -14.91 1.55
CA SER A 175 3.53 -14.62 2.84
C SER A 175 3.53 -13.12 3.17
N VAL A 176 3.85 -12.26 2.20
CA VAL A 176 3.84 -10.80 2.37
C VAL A 176 2.41 -10.28 2.56
N PHE A 177 1.45 -10.80 1.80
CA PHE A 177 0.05 -10.41 1.97
C PHE A 177 -0.50 -10.83 3.34
N GLN A 178 -0.18 -12.05 3.82
CA GLN A 178 -0.56 -12.46 5.17
C GLN A 178 0.03 -11.53 6.23
N LEU A 179 1.29 -11.13 6.10
CA LEU A 179 1.92 -10.16 7.00
C LEU A 179 1.16 -8.81 7.01
N LEU A 180 0.75 -8.30 5.85
CA LEU A 180 -0.04 -7.06 5.77
C LEU A 180 -1.41 -7.20 6.47
N ARG A 181 -2.04 -8.38 6.37
CA ARG A 181 -3.27 -8.70 7.10
C ARG A 181 -3.07 -8.71 8.62
N ASP A 182 -1.98 -9.32 9.08
CA ASP A 182 -1.65 -9.39 10.52
C ASP A 182 -1.37 -7.99 11.07
N ILE A 183 -0.68 -7.12 10.31
CA ILE A 183 -0.46 -5.71 10.64
C ILE A 183 -1.79 -4.96 10.74
N ASN A 184 -2.69 -5.20 9.79
CA ASN A 184 -4.02 -4.58 9.80
C ASN A 184 -4.86 -5.08 10.99
N ALA A 185 -4.86 -6.38 11.27
CA ALA A 185 -5.54 -6.97 12.42
C ALA A 185 -5.04 -6.39 13.77
N ALA A 186 -3.76 -5.97 13.82
CA ALA A 186 -3.19 -5.27 14.97
C ALA A 186 -3.61 -3.78 15.07
N GLY A 187 -4.44 -3.28 14.15
CA GLY A 187 -5.07 -1.95 14.18
C GLY A 187 -4.43 -0.87 13.30
N THR A 188 -3.36 -1.18 12.56
CA THR A 188 -2.80 -0.27 11.55
C THR A 188 -3.68 -0.29 10.29
N ALA A 189 -4.11 0.87 9.80
CA ALA A 189 -4.79 0.90 8.51
C ALA A 189 -3.82 0.52 7.38
N VAL A 190 -4.32 -0.14 6.33
CA VAL A 190 -3.52 -0.52 5.17
C VAL A 190 -4.19 -0.01 3.90
N ILE A 191 -3.44 0.67 3.06
CA ILE A 191 -3.85 1.05 1.70
C ILE A 191 -2.87 0.39 0.75
N MET A 192 -3.34 -0.58 -0.03
CA MET A 192 -2.52 -1.35 -0.94
C MET A 192 -2.94 -1.10 -2.39
N ALA A 193 -2.06 -0.45 -3.16
CA ALA A 193 -2.23 -0.40 -4.60
C ALA A 193 -1.76 -1.73 -5.20
N THR A 194 -2.57 -2.32 -6.07
CA THR A 194 -2.24 -3.56 -6.76
C THR A 194 -3.02 -3.71 -8.07
N HIS A 195 -2.42 -4.43 -9.01
CA HIS A 195 -3.08 -4.91 -10.23
C HIS A 195 -3.40 -6.42 -10.17
N ASP A 196 -3.05 -7.10 -9.05
CA ASP A 196 -3.36 -8.52 -8.81
C ASP A 196 -4.83 -8.66 -8.38
N LEU A 197 -5.69 -8.82 -9.38
CA LEU A 197 -7.14 -8.96 -9.16
C LEU A 197 -7.50 -10.29 -8.48
N ASP A 198 -6.68 -11.34 -8.64
CA ASP A 198 -6.93 -12.62 -7.98
C ASP A 198 -6.70 -12.52 -6.47
N LEU A 199 -5.67 -11.79 -6.06
CA LEU A 199 -5.44 -11.47 -4.66
C LEU A 199 -6.60 -10.66 -4.08
N VAL A 200 -7.09 -9.66 -4.81
CA VAL A 200 -8.22 -8.81 -4.40
C VAL A 200 -9.50 -9.63 -4.26
N ARG A 201 -9.85 -10.46 -5.26
CA ARG A 201 -11.07 -11.29 -5.27
C ARG A 201 -11.13 -12.29 -4.12
N ARG A 202 -9.97 -12.88 -3.74
CA ARG A 202 -9.86 -13.85 -2.64
C ARG A 202 -9.89 -13.21 -1.26
N SER A 203 -9.83 -11.89 -1.18
CA SER A 203 -9.83 -11.14 0.07
C SER A 203 -11.10 -10.30 0.20
N ASN A 204 -11.76 -10.38 1.36
CA ASN A 204 -12.99 -9.63 1.63
C ASN A 204 -12.72 -8.20 2.12
N TYR A 205 -11.73 -7.50 1.53
CA TYR A 205 -11.43 -6.12 1.88
C TYR A 205 -12.07 -5.14 0.91
N ARG A 206 -12.29 -3.92 1.38
CA ARG A 206 -12.80 -2.83 0.54
C ARG A 206 -11.88 -2.60 -0.65
N THR A 207 -12.50 -2.46 -1.82
CA THR A 207 -11.79 -2.20 -3.07
C THR A 207 -12.32 -0.91 -3.68
N ILE A 208 -11.38 -0.02 -4.04
CA ILE A 208 -11.63 1.20 -4.82
C ILE A 208 -10.94 1.02 -6.16
N GLU A 209 -11.71 0.99 -7.24
CA GLU A 209 -11.18 0.85 -8.59
C GLU A 209 -11.09 2.21 -9.27
N LEU A 210 -9.92 2.47 -9.85
CA LEU A 210 -9.60 3.68 -10.59
C LEU A 210 -9.50 3.39 -12.08
N ASN A 211 -10.12 4.25 -12.89
CA ASN A 211 -9.94 4.26 -14.33
C ASN A 211 -9.84 5.71 -14.83
N HIS A 212 -8.80 6.00 -15.65
CA HIS A 212 -8.55 7.34 -16.18
C HIS A 212 -8.66 8.47 -15.13
N GLY A 213 -8.06 8.26 -13.96
CA GLY A 213 -8.03 9.25 -12.87
C GLY A 213 -9.35 9.45 -12.13
N ARG A 214 -10.34 8.58 -12.30
CA ARG A 214 -11.64 8.61 -11.62
C ARG A 214 -11.90 7.32 -10.87
N ILE A 215 -12.66 7.39 -9.79
CA ILE A 215 -13.22 6.20 -9.14
C ILE A 215 -14.37 5.69 -10.00
N VAL A 216 -14.28 4.45 -10.44
CA VAL A 216 -15.34 3.76 -11.21
C VAL A 216 -16.09 2.75 -10.36
N PHE A 217 -15.51 2.32 -9.25
CA PHE A 217 -16.13 1.40 -8.29
C PHE A 217 -15.56 1.62 -6.89
N ASP A 218 -16.42 1.58 -5.88
CA ASP A 218 -16.08 1.51 -4.47
C ASP A 218 -17.02 0.52 -3.77
N SER A 219 -16.49 -0.58 -3.27
CA SER A 219 -17.29 -1.63 -2.64
C SER A 219 -17.98 -1.19 -1.34
N ALA A 220 -17.57 -0.05 -0.74
CA ALA A 220 -18.26 0.51 0.43
C ALA A 220 -19.52 1.31 0.06
N GLU A 221 -19.62 1.79 -1.17
CA GLU A 221 -20.78 2.57 -1.67
C GLU A 221 -21.78 1.71 -2.44
N SER A 222 -21.36 0.49 -2.86
CA SER A 222 -22.23 -0.44 -3.56
C SER A 222 -23.14 -1.19 -2.56
N PRO A 223 -24.46 -1.31 -2.81
CA PRO A 223 -25.31 -2.17 -2.02
C PRO A 223 -24.80 -3.61 -2.09
N ALA A 224 -24.93 -4.35 -0.99
CA ALA A 224 -24.35 -5.70 -0.79
C ALA A 224 -24.72 -6.77 -1.86
N SER A 225 -25.62 -6.45 -2.79
CA SER A 225 -26.08 -7.30 -3.89
C SER A 225 -25.32 -7.11 -5.22
N ALA A 226 -24.46 -6.12 -5.32
CA ALA A 226 -23.72 -5.83 -6.54
C ALA A 226 -22.23 -6.10 -6.35
N ARG A 227 -21.83 -7.38 -6.25
CA ARG A 227 -20.45 -7.79 -6.48
C ARG A 227 -20.27 -7.98 -7.98
N PRO A 228 -19.46 -7.16 -8.70
CA PRO A 228 -19.27 -7.29 -10.15
C PRO A 228 -18.60 -8.59 -10.59
N PHE A 229 -18.28 -9.49 -9.66
CA PHE A 229 -17.47 -10.68 -9.91
C PHE A 229 -18.17 -12.02 -9.55
N ASP A 230 -19.47 -12.02 -9.25
CA ASP A 230 -20.23 -13.24 -8.94
C ASP A 230 -20.89 -13.90 -10.17
N GLU A 231 -20.61 -13.43 -11.40
CA GLU A 231 -21.01 -14.18 -12.59
C GLU A 231 -19.99 -15.31 -12.83
N PRO A 232 -20.44 -16.59 -12.77
CA PRO A 232 -19.62 -17.68 -13.26
C PRO A 232 -19.40 -17.48 -14.75
N PHE A 233 -18.14 -17.60 -15.20
CA PHE A 233 -17.84 -17.73 -16.62
C PHE A 233 -18.50 -19.03 -17.10
N ASP A 234 -19.63 -18.91 -17.76
CA ASP A 234 -20.18 -20.00 -18.59
C ASP A 234 -19.20 -20.24 -19.73
N VAL A 235 -18.34 -21.21 -19.54
CA VAL A 235 -17.59 -21.81 -20.64
C VAL A 235 -18.59 -22.65 -21.39
N GLU A 236 -19.21 -22.10 -22.44
CA GLU A 236 -19.89 -22.90 -23.46
C GLU A 236 -18.88 -23.88 -24.06
N ILE A 237 -18.89 -25.10 -23.54
CA ILE A 237 -18.25 -26.23 -24.18
C ILE A 237 -19.16 -26.61 -25.36
N THR A 238 -18.82 -26.08 -26.52
CA THR A 238 -19.42 -26.54 -27.80
C THR A 238 -19.05 -28.03 -27.99
N PRO A 239 -20.03 -28.95 -28.07
CA PRO A 239 -19.71 -30.35 -28.32
C PRO A 239 -19.26 -30.49 -29.78
N THR A 240 -18.00 -30.90 -29.97
CA THR A 240 -17.47 -31.30 -31.28
C THR A 240 -18.31 -32.47 -31.79
N SER A 241 -18.98 -32.25 -32.91
CA SER A 241 -19.71 -33.24 -33.67
C SER A 241 -18.76 -34.41 -34.01
N ARG A 242 -19.11 -35.62 -33.52
CA ARG A 242 -18.56 -36.86 -34.04
C ARG A 242 -19.21 -37.09 -35.40
N GLU A 243 -18.48 -36.90 -36.46
CA GLU A 243 -18.77 -37.49 -37.75
C GLU A 243 -18.49 -38.98 -37.71
N THR A 244 -19.57 -39.72 -37.99
CA THR A 244 -19.58 -41.14 -38.27
C THR A 244 -19.04 -41.39 -39.69
N LEU A 245 -18.09 -42.28 -39.81
CA LEU A 245 -18.00 -43.30 -40.88
C LEU A 245 -17.08 -44.42 -40.41
#